data_9ce8bbaf44b9bec9243ea237a25303f3
#
_entry.id   9ce8bbaf44b9bec9243ea237a25303f3
#
_cell.length_a   1.000
_cell.length_b   1.000
_cell.length_c   1.000
_cell.angle_alpha   90.00
_cell.angle_beta   90.00
_cell.angle_gamma   90.00
#
_symmetry.space_group_name_H-M   'P 1'
#
loop_
_entity.id
_entity.type
_entity.pdbx_description
1 polymer ?
#
loop_
_entity_poly.entity_id
_entity_poly.type
_entity_poly.pdbx_seq_one_letter_code
_entity_poly.pdbx_strand_id
1 'polypeptide(L)'
;EIEIINIKKSSGKVNLSEADIVVSAGRGMKGPENWELIEELANCLNAATACSKPVSDIGWRPHSEHVGQTGKTVAPNLYFAIGISGAIQHLAGVNSSKVMVAINTDPEASFFKAAHYGIVGDAFDVVPKLIKEIKNIKN
;
A
#
# COMPACT_ATOMS: atom_id res chain seq x y z
N GLU A 1 -9.79 -20.78 -18.39
CA GLU A 1 -9.55 -20.06 -18.46
C GLU A 1 -9.28 -19.77 -18.64
N ILE A 2 -8.94 -20.21 -18.73
CA ILE A 2 -8.60 -19.36 -18.82
C ILE A 2 -8.38 -19.03 -19.10
N GLU A 3 -8.09 -19.23 -19.25
CA GLU A 3 -7.75 -18.34 -19.46
C GLU A 3 -7.76 -17.64 -19.46
N ILE A 4 -7.73 -18.18 -19.69
CA ILE A 4 -7.48 -17.06 -19.58
C ILE A 4 -7.45 -16.82 -19.00
N ILE A 5 -7.14 -17.07 -18.74
CA ILE A 5 -6.78 -16.41 -18.15
C ILE A 5 -6.25 -16.36 -17.88
N ASN A 6 -5.78 -16.62 -18.01
CA ASN A 6 -5.12 -16.05 -17.84
C ASN A 6 -4.80 -15.43 -17.93
N ILE A 7 -4.55 -15.43 -18.40
CA ILE A 7 -4.21 -14.55 -18.21
C ILE A 7 -4.50 -14.08 -17.48
N LYS A 8 -4.60 -14.26 -17.03
CA LYS A 8 -4.84 -13.73 -16.12
C LYS A 8 -4.59 -13.99 -15.11
N LYS A 9 -4.02 -14.57 -14.92
CA LYS A 9 -3.57 -14.58 -13.87
C LYS A 9 -2.40 -14.26 -13.61
N SER A 10 -1.72 -14.57 -14.12
CA SER A 10 -0.68 -14.09 -13.73
C SER A 10 -0.60 -12.88 -13.76
N SER A 11 -1.09 -12.69 -14.34
CA SER A 11 -0.98 -11.49 -14.14
C SER A 11 -2.16 -10.97 -13.53
N GLY A 12 -2.65 -11.24 -12.68
CA GLY A 12 -3.72 -10.67 -11.98
C GLY A 12 -3.39 -9.39 -11.25
N LYS A 13 -2.20 -8.84 -11.47
CA LYS A 13 -1.82 -7.61 -10.80
C LYS A 13 -2.49 -6.40 -11.41
N VAL A 14 -3.01 -5.52 -10.55
CA VAL A 14 -3.59 -4.25 -10.96
C VAL A 14 -2.47 -3.29 -11.30
N ASN A 15 -2.63 -2.53 -12.39
CA ASN A 15 -1.66 -1.53 -12.80
C ASN A 15 -1.65 -0.37 -11.80
N LEU A 16 -0.48 -0.11 -11.21
CA LEU A 16 -0.34 0.90 -10.16
C LEU A 16 -0.80 2.29 -10.63
N SER A 17 -0.48 2.66 -11.85
CA SER A 17 -0.80 4.01 -12.34
C SER A 17 -2.29 4.23 -12.54
N GLU A 18 -3.06 3.17 -12.67
CA GLU A 18 -4.50 3.25 -12.97
C GLU A 18 -5.37 2.71 -11.84
N ALA A 19 -4.76 2.30 -10.73
CA ALA A 19 -5.50 1.66 -9.66
C ALA A 19 -6.40 2.64 -8.91
N ASP A 20 -7.62 2.20 -8.60
CA ASP A 20 -8.52 2.95 -7.73
C ASP A 20 -8.11 2.86 -6.27
N ILE A 21 -7.48 1.76 -5.89
CA ILE A 21 -7.02 1.51 -4.54
C ILE A 21 -5.56 1.09 -4.59
N VAL A 22 -4.74 1.72 -3.75
CA VAL A 22 -3.32 1.38 -3.64
C VAL A 22 -3.01 1.04 -2.20
N VAL A 23 -2.35 -0.09 -1.98
CA VAL A 23 -1.84 -0.49 -0.67
C VAL A 23 -0.33 -0.36 -0.70
N SER A 24 0.20 0.59 0.04
CA SER A 24 1.62 0.90 0.06
C SER A 24 2.21 0.58 1.43
N ALA A 25 3.46 0.17 1.46
CA ALA A 25 4.13 -0.13 2.71
C ALA A 25 5.58 0.32 2.69
N GLY A 26 6.12 0.52 3.87
CA GLY A 26 7.47 0.98 4.07
C GLY A 26 8.28 0.05 4.96
N ARG A 27 9.40 0.55 5.46
CA ARG A 27 10.32 -0.25 6.28
C ARG A 27 9.69 -0.72 7.58
N GLY A 28 8.57 -0.14 7.99
CA GLY A 28 7.83 -0.63 9.16
C GLY A 28 7.37 -2.07 9.03
N MET A 29 7.38 -2.63 7.81
CA MET A 29 7.09 -4.05 7.62
C MET A 29 8.26 -4.95 7.99
N LYS A 30 9.44 -4.41 8.25
CA LYS A 30 10.61 -5.07 8.83
C LYS A 30 11.37 -6.03 7.91
N GLY A 31 10.80 -6.42 6.78
CA GLY A 31 11.50 -7.29 5.84
C GLY A 31 10.63 -7.64 4.64
N PRO A 32 11.27 -8.08 3.53
CA PRO A 32 10.52 -8.40 2.31
C PRO A 32 9.61 -9.61 2.45
N GLU A 33 9.95 -10.53 3.35
CA GLU A 33 9.13 -11.73 3.59
C GLU A 33 7.75 -11.36 4.16
N ASN A 34 7.62 -10.21 4.80
CA ASN A 34 6.37 -9.78 5.41
C ASN A 34 5.43 -9.11 4.40
N TRP A 35 5.87 -8.95 3.15
CA TRP A 35 5.06 -8.34 2.10
C TRP A 35 3.85 -9.20 1.72
N GLU A 36 3.87 -10.49 2.04
CA GLU A 36 2.71 -11.34 1.84
C GLU A 36 1.45 -10.74 2.45
N LEU A 37 1.60 -10.13 3.64
CA LEU A 37 0.48 -9.51 4.34
C LEU A 37 -0.07 -8.32 3.55
N ILE A 38 0.83 -7.53 2.96
CA ILE A 38 0.45 -6.39 2.13
C ILE A 38 -0.25 -6.86 0.86
N GLU A 39 0.28 -7.91 0.25
CA GLU A 39 -0.30 -8.46 -0.97
C GLU A 39 -1.67 -9.08 -0.70
N GLU A 40 -1.84 -9.70 0.46
CA GLU A 40 -3.13 -10.27 0.84
C GLU A 40 -4.18 -9.17 1.00
N LEU A 41 -3.83 -8.07 1.64
CA LEU A 41 -4.73 -6.93 1.77
C LEU A 41 -5.09 -6.37 0.40
N ALA A 42 -4.10 -6.21 -0.46
CA ALA A 42 -4.32 -5.69 -1.80
C ALA A 42 -5.26 -6.60 -2.61
N ASN A 43 -5.07 -7.92 -2.50
CA ASN A 43 -5.93 -8.87 -3.20
C ASN A 43 -7.38 -8.79 -2.73
N CYS A 44 -7.60 -8.58 -1.44
CA CYS A 44 -8.96 -8.43 -0.90
C CYS A 44 -9.67 -7.22 -1.47
N LEU A 45 -8.92 -6.20 -1.85
CA LEU A 45 -9.46 -4.92 -2.31
C LEU A 45 -9.36 -4.74 -3.83
N ASN A 46 -8.78 -5.69 -4.55
CA ASN A 46 -8.40 -5.53 -5.95
C ASN A 46 -7.53 -4.30 -6.12
N ALA A 47 -6.58 -4.12 -5.22
CA ALA A 47 -5.71 -2.96 -5.16
C ALA A 47 -4.35 -3.26 -5.78
N ALA A 48 -3.64 -2.21 -6.19
CA ALA A 48 -2.25 -2.33 -6.57
C ALA A 48 -1.39 -2.20 -5.32
N THR A 49 -0.19 -2.78 -5.36
CA THR A 49 0.78 -2.63 -4.27
C THR A 49 1.83 -1.58 -4.64
N ALA A 50 2.34 -0.91 -3.63
CA ALA A 50 3.37 0.12 -3.81
C ALA A 50 4.31 0.12 -2.62
N CYS A 51 5.39 0.86 -2.72
CA CYS A 51 6.36 0.94 -1.62
C CYS A 51 7.02 2.31 -1.55
N SER A 52 7.65 2.58 -0.41
CA SER A 52 8.43 3.78 -0.22
C SER A 52 9.79 3.66 -0.91
N LYS A 53 10.48 4.79 -1.10
CA LYS A 53 11.82 4.81 -1.71
C LYS A 53 12.82 3.93 -0.95
N PRO A 54 12.94 4.03 0.40
CA PRO A 54 13.89 3.17 1.12
C PRO A 54 13.67 1.68 0.86
N VAL A 55 12.42 1.25 0.71
CA VAL A 55 12.11 -0.16 0.45
C VAL A 55 12.62 -0.58 -0.93
N SER A 56 12.40 0.25 -1.96
CA SER A 56 12.88 -0.10 -3.29
C SER A 56 14.41 0.00 -3.38
N ASP A 57 15.02 0.96 -2.68
CA ASP A 57 16.47 1.14 -2.69
C ASP A 57 17.21 -0.05 -2.09
N ILE A 58 16.65 -0.68 -1.06
CA ILE A 58 17.27 -1.86 -0.44
C ILE A 58 16.81 -3.17 -1.09
N GLY A 59 16.03 -3.09 -2.15
CA GLY A 59 15.69 -4.25 -2.97
C GLY A 59 14.57 -5.14 -2.44
N TRP A 60 13.80 -4.68 -1.47
CA TRP A 60 12.66 -5.46 -0.97
C TRP A 60 11.56 -5.57 -2.02
N ARG A 61 11.36 -4.50 -2.78
CA ARG A 61 10.36 -4.46 -3.86
C ARG A 61 10.98 -3.78 -5.09
N PRO A 62 10.45 -4.05 -6.29
CA PRO A 62 11.01 -3.45 -7.50
C PRO A 62 10.74 -1.95 -7.56
N HIS A 63 11.59 -1.24 -8.28
CA HIS A 63 11.43 0.20 -8.45
C HIS A 63 10.11 0.57 -9.12
N SER A 64 9.51 -0.36 -9.86
CA SER A 64 8.21 -0.11 -10.49
C SER A 64 7.09 0.13 -9.46
N GLU A 65 7.29 -0.27 -8.21
CA GLU A 65 6.33 -0.03 -7.12
C GLU A 65 6.64 1.21 -6.29
N HIS A 66 7.77 1.85 -6.54
CA HIS A 66 8.18 3.03 -5.79
C HIS A 66 7.28 4.23 -6.12
N VAL A 67 6.62 4.77 -5.09
CA VAL A 67 5.78 5.95 -5.20
C VAL A 67 6.43 7.12 -4.48
N GLY A 68 6.44 8.28 -5.11
CA GLY A 68 7.04 9.46 -4.54
C GLY A 68 7.44 10.44 -5.63
N GLN A 69 8.12 11.51 -5.25
CA GLN A 69 8.52 12.57 -6.16
C GLN A 69 9.38 12.07 -7.32
N THR A 70 10.32 11.16 -7.03
CA THR A 70 11.23 10.60 -8.02
C THR A 70 10.80 9.24 -8.57
N GLY A 71 9.69 8.72 -8.06
CA GLY A 71 9.10 7.48 -8.53
C GLY A 71 7.81 7.76 -9.27
N LYS A 72 6.86 6.83 -9.16
CA LYS A 72 5.54 7.03 -9.74
C LYS A 72 4.73 7.98 -8.87
N THR A 73 3.87 8.77 -9.52
CA THR A 73 2.84 9.53 -8.82
C THR A 73 1.52 8.83 -9.07
N VAL A 74 0.66 8.80 -8.05
CA VAL A 74 -0.62 8.10 -8.12
C VAL A 74 -1.72 8.97 -7.56
N ALA A 75 -2.94 8.75 -8.04
CA ALA A 75 -4.11 9.49 -7.58
C ALA A 75 -5.30 8.54 -7.39
N PRO A 76 -5.15 7.52 -6.55
CA PRO A 76 -6.25 6.58 -6.33
C PRO A 76 -7.37 7.21 -5.54
N ASN A 77 -8.52 6.54 -5.49
CA ASN A 77 -9.60 6.94 -4.60
C ASN A 77 -9.24 6.63 -3.14
N LEU A 78 -8.47 5.58 -2.91
CA LEU A 78 -8.09 5.15 -1.57
C LEU A 78 -6.61 4.73 -1.56
N TYR A 79 -5.84 5.28 -0.65
CA TYR A 79 -4.42 4.99 -0.50
C TYR A 79 -4.12 4.57 0.94
N PHE A 80 -3.55 3.39 1.11
CA PHE A 80 -3.08 2.91 2.42
C PHE A 80 -1.58 3.12 2.53
N ALA A 81 -1.15 3.77 3.60
CA ALA A 81 0.28 3.96 3.91
C ALA A 81 0.59 3.19 5.18
N ILE A 82 1.21 2.04 5.04
CA ILE A 82 1.45 1.10 6.15
C ILE A 82 2.93 1.07 6.48
N GLY A 83 3.28 1.50 7.69
CA GLY A 83 4.67 1.51 8.12
C GLY A 83 5.53 2.51 7.36
N ILE A 84 4.95 3.58 6.86
CA ILE A 84 5.64 4.66 6.15
C ILE A 84 5.59 5.91 7.01
N SER A 85 6.77 6.50 7.27
CA SER A 85 6.84 7.71 8.11
C SER A 85 6.23 8.95 7.43
N GLY A 86 6.29 9.02 6.11
CA GLY A 86 5.70 10.13 5.38
C GLY A 86 6.68 11.22 5.03
N ALA A 87 7.84 10.86 4.49
CA ALA A 87 8.78 11.85 3.98
C ALA A 87 8.11 12.72 2.92
N ILE A 88 8.54 13.97 2.81
CA ILE A 88 7.97 14.93 1.87
C ILE A 88 7.95 14.36 0.45
N GLN A 89 9.03 13.69 0.05
CA GLN A 89 9.14 13.13 -1.30
C GLN A 89 8.08 12.06 -1.57
N HIS A 90 7.74 11.25 -0.57
CA HIS A 90 6.71 10.24 -0.72
C HIS A 90 5.33 10.89 -0.81
N LEU A 91 5.06 11.85 0.08
CA LEU A 91 3.78 12.56 0.09
C LEU A 91 3.52 13.27 -1.24
N ALA A 92 4.57 13.82 -1.86
CA ALA A 92 4.43 14.49 -3.15
C ALA A 92 3.89 13.58 -4.23
N GLY A 93 4.13 12.27 -4.12
CA GLY A 93 3.64 11.30 -5.09
C GLY A 93 2.22 10.82 -4.84
N VAL A 94 1.62 11.15 -3.70
CA VAL A 94 0.30 10.61 -3.32
C VAL A 94 -0.71 11.67 -2.89
N ASN A 95 -0.32 12.94 -2.89
CA ASN A 95 -1.17 14.03 -2.41
C ASN A 95 -2.51 14.16 -3.14
N SER A 96 -2.60 13.64 -4.36
CA SER A 96 -3.83 13.68 -5.14
C SER A 96 -4.79 12.55 -4.81
N SER A 97 -4.43 11.66 -3.89
CA SER A 97 -5.33 10.60 -3.44
C SER A 97 -6.55 11.20 -2.76
N LYS A 98 -7.73 10.65 -3.01
CA LYS A 98 -8.96 11.19 -2.44
C LYS A 98 -9.08 10.89 -0.96
N VAL A 99 -8.73 9.66 -0.56
CA VAL A 99 -8.74 9.26 0.85
C VAL A 99 -7.44 8.55 1.15
N MET A 100 -6.77 8.96 2.23
CA MET A 100 -5.53 8.34 2.68
C MET A 100 -5.72 7.78 4.09
N VAL A 101 -5.28 6.53 4.27
CA VAL A 101 -5.31 5.85 5.56
C VAL A 101 -3.88 5.52 5.95
N ALA A 102 -3.45 5.98 7.12
CA ALA A 102 -2.11 5.70 7.63
C ALA A 102 -2.16 4.72 8.79
N ILE A 103 -1.28 3.74 8.76
CA ILE A 103 -1.12 2.75 9.83
C ILE A 103 0.34 2.75 10.24
N ASN A 104 0.63 3.06 11.50
CA ASN A 104 1.99 3.14 12.00
C ASN A 104 1.99 2.97 13.52
N THR A 105 3.07 2.41 14.06
CA THR A 105 3.24 2.32 15.51
C THR A 105 3.62 3.66 16.12
N ASP A 106 4.24 4.53 15.33
CA ASP A 106 4.71 5.83 15.79
C ASP A 106 3.62 6.89 15.61
N PRO A 107 3.02 7.39 16.70
CA PRO A 107 1.96 8.38 16.58
C PRO A 107 2.45 9.72 16.02
N GLU A 108 3.77 9.93 15.99
CA GLU A 108 4.35 11.16 15.46
C GLU A 108 4.75 11.04 13.98
N ALA A 109 4.47 9.91 13.34
CA ALA A 109 4.78 9.74 11.92
C ALA A 109 4.09 10.85 11.10
N SER A 110 4.86 11.48 10.22
CA SER A 110 4.38 12.63 9.45
C SER A 110 3.18 12.30 8.58
N PHE A 111 3.05 11.06 8.15
CA PHE A 111 1.93 10.66 7.30
C PHE A 111 0.58 10.85 8.00
N PHE A 112 0.54 10.77 9.33
CA PHE A 112 -0.71 10.99 10.05
C PHE A 112 -1.27 12.40 9.84
N LYS A 113 -0.41 13.38 9.62
CA LYS A 113 -0.84 14.76 9.40
C LYS A 113 -1.51 14.92 8.04
N ALA A 114 -1.13 14.10 7.08
CA ALA A 114 -1.68 14.14 5.72
C ALA A 114 -2.86 13.19 5.54
N ALA A 115 -3.00 12.18 6.39
CA ALA A 115 -4.01 11.15 6.22
C ALA A 115 -5.38 11.63 6.68
N HIS A 116 -6.41 11.12 6.03
CA HIS A 116 -7.80 11.37 6.42
C HIS A 116 -8.18 10.50 7.62
N TYR A 117 -7.60 9.31 7.71
CA TYR A 117 -7.81 8.37 8.81
C TYR A 117 -6.46 7.82 9.24
N GLY A 118 -6.27 7.68 10.54
CA GLY A 118 -5.02 7.15 11.08
C GLY A 118 -5.28 6.09 12.12
N ILE A 119 -4.48 5.03 12.09
CA ILE A 119 -4.52 3.97 13.08
C ILE A 119 -3.12 3.84 13.67
N VAL A 120 -2.99 4.14 14.96
CA VAL A 120 -1.72 3.94 15.67
C VAL A 120 -1.71 2.51 16.16
N GLY A 121 -0.88 1.68 15.56
CA GLY A 121 -0.82 0.26 15.88
C GLY A 121 0.19 -0.47 15.02
N ASP A 122 0.45 -1.71 15.39
CA ASP A 122 1.37 -2.58 14.66
C ASP A 122 0.66 -3.15 13.44
N ALA A 123 1.28 -3.01 12.27
CA ALA A 123 0.73 -3.53 11.03
C ALA A 123 0.42 -5.03 11.12
N PHE A 124 1.24 -5.77 11.87
CA PHE A 124 1.05 -7.22 12.03
C PHE A 124 -0.20 -7.57 12.86
N ASP A 125 -0.74 -6.61 13.60
CA ASP A 125 -2.00 -6.76 14.32
C ASP A 125 -3.17 -6.15 13.54
N VAL A 126 -2.95 -4.97 13.00
CA VAL A 126 -4.02 -4.17 12.37
C VAL A 126 -4.42 -4.73 11.02
N VAL A 127 -3.45 -5.07 10.17
CA VAL A 127 -3.74 -5.50 8.80
C VAL A 127 -4.53 -6.82 8.75
N PRO A 128 -4.17 -7.85 9.54
CA PRO A 128 -5.00 -9.07 9.57
C PRO A 128 -6.45 -8.83 9.98
N LYS A 129 -6.66 -7.94 10.95
CA LYS A 129 -8.03 -7.58 11.38
C LYS A 129 -8.76 -6.85 10.28
N LEU A 130 -8.07 -5.96 9.58
CA LEU A 130 -8.65 -5.22 8.47
C LEU A 130 -9.04 -6.16 7.33
N ILE A 131 -8.19 -7.12 7.00
CA ILE A 131 -8.47 -8.12 5.98
C ILE A 131 -9.73 -8.91 6.36
N LYS A 132 -9.83 -9.32 7.60
CA LYS A 132 -10.98 -10.08 8.10
C LYS A 132 -12.27 -9.28 7.93
N GLU A 133 -12.25 -8.00 8.32
CA GLU A 133 -13.43 -7.15 8.21
C GLU A 133 -13.82 -6.91 6.75
N ILE A 134 -12.85 -6.72 5.88
CA ILE A 134 -13.12 -6.54 4.45
C ILE A 134 -13.79 -7.78 3.86
N LYS A 135 -13.29 -8.96 4.20
CA LYS A 135 -13.87 -10.22 3.73
C LYS A 135 -15.30 -10.39 4.23
N ASN A 136 -15.59 -9.99 5.47
CA ASN A 136 -16.93 -10.05 6.03
C ASN A 136 -17.89 -9.12 5.28
N ILE A 137 -17.44 -7.92 4.93
CA ILE A 137 -18.26 -6.95 4.21
C ILE A 137 -18.57 -7.45 2.79
N LYS A 138 -17.60 -8.10 2.14
CA LYS A 138 -17.75 -8.56 0.76
C LYS A 138 -18.57 -9.84 0.64
N ASN A 139 -18.73 -10.54 1.73
CA ASN A 139 -19.57 -11.74 1.78
C ASN A 139 -20.96 -11.41 2.35
#